data_d6790bb98efdf9bc688ec483581f4767
#
_entry.id   d6790bb98efdf9bc688ec483581f4767
#
_cell.length_a   1.000
_cell.length_b   1.000
_cell.length_c   1.000
_cell.angle_alpha   90.00
_cell.angle_beta   90.00
_cell.angle_gamma   90.00
#
_symmetry.space_group_name_H-M   'P 1'
#
loop_
_entity.id
_entity.type
_entity.pdbx_description
1 polymer ?
#
loop_
_entity_poly.entity_id
_entity_poly.type
_entity_poly.pdbx_seq_one_letter_code
_entity_poly.pdbx_strand_id
1 'polypeptide(L)'
;MEQARSGVIELRDEDATLGIAPKTGGSIVSYVYRGRDVLRETKPKIVTALEGSCFPLVPFANRIAFGTFSWQGRTIRLRRNFGDHPHVLHGKGWQSPWRVESETRAHAVLRYDHNADDWPWPFFAEQLFKLKAGALALRLAITNTSPESMPVSLGFHPFFPRLPSTRLTASVRGVWLSDDT
;
A
#
# COMPACT_ATOMS: atom_id res chain seq x y z
N MET A 1 -24.18 -1.85 -18.23
CA MET A 1 -23.73 -3.00 -17.41
C MET A 1 -22.23 -2.88 -17.28
N GLU A 2 -21.77 -2.46 -16.12
CA GLU A 2 -20.35 -2.28 -15.80
C GLU A 2 -19.72 -3.67 -15.71
N GLN A 3 -18.76 -3.96 -16.59
CA GLN A 3 -18.01 -5.22 -16.51
C GLN A 3 -17.26 -5.26 -15.19
N ALA A 4 -17.65 -6.16 -14.28
CA ALA A 4 -16.94 -6.40 -13.05
C ALA A 4 -15.43 -6.62 -13.36
N ARG A 5 -14.56 -5.82 -12.79
CA ARG A 5 -13.10 -5.95 -12.94
C ARG A 5 -12.70 -7.31 -12.36
N SER A 6 -12.27 -8.25 -13.21
CA SER A 6 -11.90 -9.60 -12.77
C SER A 6 -10.80 -9.53 -11.68
N GLY A 7 -11.07 -10.11 -10.50
CA GLY A 7 -10.13 -10.17 -9.36
C GLY A 7 -10.08 -8.91 -8.50
N VAL A 8 -11.02 -7.97 -8.67
CA VAL A 8 -11.19 -6.80 -7.81
C VAL A 8 -12.34 -7.06 -6.83
N ILE A 9 -12.11 -6.83 -5.55
CA ILE A 9 -13.14 -6.78 -4.52
C ILE A 9 -13.79 -5.39 -4.58
N GLU A 10 -15.11 -5.34 -4.51
CA GLU A 10 -15.85 -4.09 -4.45
C GLU A 10 -16.62 -3.98 -3.14
N LEU A 11 -16.26 -2.99 -2.32
CA LEU A 11 -17.01 -2.64 -1.12
C LEU A 11 -17.95 -1.48 -1.42
N ARG A 12 -19.13 -1.50 -0.77
CA ARG A 12 -20.16 -0.47 -0.94
C ARG A 12 -20.78 -0.10 0.41
N ASP A 13 -20.93 1.18 0.64
CA ASP A 13 -21.64 1.72 1.80
C ASP A 13 -22.29 3.05 1.43
N GLU A 14 -23.65 3.12 1.52
CA GLU A 14 -24.43 4.30 1.11
C GLU A 14 -23.98 4.82 -0.27
N ASP A 15 -23.41 6.03 -0.28
CA ASP A 15 -22.95 6.76 -1.47
C ASP A 15 -21.49 6.47 -1.82
N ALA A 16 -20.82 5.53 -1.12
CA ALA A 16 -19.41 5.23 -1.31
C ALA A 16 -19.18 3.86 -1.95
N THR A 17 -18.23 3.80 -2.88
CA THR A 17 -17.72 2.56 -3.47
C THR A 17 -16.19 2.52 -3.41
N LEU A 18 -15.64 1.34 -3.10
CA LEU A 18 -14.20 1.11 -3.02
C LEU A 18 -13.84 -0.16 -3.80
N GLY A 19 -12.96 -0.04 -4.76
CA GLY A 19 -12.36 -1.17 -5.48
C GLY A 19 -10.99 -1.52 -4.93
N ILE A 20 -10.75 -2.81 -4.65
CA ILE A 20 -9.49 -3.32 -4.10
C ILE A 20 -8.98 -4.44 -5.01
N ALA A 21 -7.70 -4.43 -5.38
CA ALA A 21 -7.02 -5.44 -6.18
C ALA A 21 -6.06 -6.28 -5.31
N PRO A 22 -6.50 -7.36 -4.65
CA PRO A 22 -5.66 -8.15 -3.74
C PRO A 22 -4.42 -8.70 -4.43
N LYS A 23 -4.54 -9.21 -5.65
CA LYS A 23 -3.43 -9.80 -6.39
C LYS A 23 -2.40 -8.79 -6.90
N THR A 24 -2.73 -7.49 -6.88
CA THR A 24 -1.85 -6.41 -7.36
C THR A 24 -1.47 -5.54 -6.16
N GLY A 25 -0.63 -6.08 -5.27
CA GLY A 25 -0.09 -5.38 -4.10
C GLY A 25 -1.12 -5.03 -3.02
N GLY A 26 -2.32 -5.64 -3.00
CA GLY A 26 -3.39 -5.25 -2.10
C GLY A 26 -3.84 -3.80 -2.31
N SER A 27 -3.73 -3.29 -3.55
CA SER A 27 -3.94 -1.88 -3.89
C SER A 27 -5.41 -1.50 -3.97
N ILE A 28 -5.74 -0.26 -3.59
CA ILE A 28 -7.00 0.38 -3.94
C ILE A 28 -6.92 0.78 -5.41
N VAL A 29 -7.96 0.48 -6.20
CA VAL A 29 -8.07 0.84 -7.62
C VAL A 29 -9.13 1.89 -7.88
N SER A 30 -10.03 2.12 -6.94
CA SER A 30 -11.02 3.20 -7.01
C SER A 30 -11.54 3.50 -5.60
N TYR A 31 -11.79 4.76 -5.34
CA TYR A 31 -12.58 5.20 -4.20
C TYR A 31 -13.42 6.38 -4.63
N VAL A 32 -14.71 6.15 -4.73
CA VAL A 32 -15.71 7.11 -5.22
C VAL A 32 -16.69 7.41 -4.09
N TYR A 33 -16.99 8.68 -3.90
CA TYR A 33 -18.01 9.14 -2.97
C TYR A 33 -18.97 10.11 -3.69
N ARG A 34 -20.26 9.81 -3.68
CA ARG A 34 -21.32 10.58 -4.36
C ARG A 34 -20.98 10.89 -5.84
N GLY A 35 -20.48 9.86 -6.54
CA GLY A 35 -20.12 9.96 -7.95
C GLY A 35 -18.84 10.77 -8.24
N ARG A 36 -18.04 11.10 -7.21
CA ARG A 36 -16.77 11.83 -7.36
C ARG A 36 -15.61 10.98 -6.90
N ASP A 37 -14.54 10.96 -7.66
CA ASP A 37 -13.30 10.29 -7.29
C ASP A 37 -12.65 10.98 -6.09
N VAL A 38 -12.47 10.23 -4.99
CA VAL A 38 -11.71 10.66 -3.80
C VAL A 38 -10.22 10.38 -4.01
N LEU A 39 -9.89 9.24 -4.60
CA LEU A 39 -8.55 8.91 -5.07
C LEU A 39 -8.52 8.97 -6.60
N ARG A 40 -7.34 9.11 -7.20
CA ARG A 40 -7.19 9.20 -8.65
C ARG A 40 -7.88 8.01 -9.34
N GLU A 41 -8.50 8.27 -10.48
CA GLU A 41 -9.04 7.22 -11.33
C GLU A 41 -7.92 6.29 -11.84
N THR A 42 -8.22 5.01 -11.94
CA THR A 42 -7.31 4.02 -12.51
C THR A 42 -7.87 3.44 -13.81
N LYS A 43 -6.97 2.87 -14.62
CA LYS A 43 -7.39 2.08 -15.79
C LYS A 43 -8.26 0.90 -15.34
N PRO A 44 -9.15 0.38 -16.21
CA PRO A 44 -9.99 -0.79 -15.89
C PRO A 44 -9.21 -2.01 -15.43
N LYS A 45 -7.99 -2.19 -15.94
CA LYS A 45 -7.07 -3.25 -15.53
C LYS A 45 -5.73 -2.66 -15.18
N ILE A 46 -5.29 -2.88 -13.93
CA ILE A 46 -3.95 -2.57 -13.47
C ILE A 46 -3.09 -3.84 -13.45
N VAL A 47 -1.82 -3.72 -13.76
CA VAL A 47 -0.84 -4.82 -13.70
C VAL A 47 0.20 -4.62 -12.60
N THR A 48 0.36 -3.40 -12.12
CA THR A 48 1.24 -3.05 -11.00
C THR A 48 0.51 -2.17 -9.98
N ALA A 49 0.97 -2.19 -8.73
CA ALA A 49 0.43 -1.33 -7.68
C ALA A 49 0.57 0.18 -8.00
N LEU A 50 1.58 0.56 -8.78
CA LEU A 50 1.81 1.95 -9.20
C LEU A 50 0.70 2.50 -10.11
N GLU A 51 -0.03 1.63 -10.80
CA GLU A 51 -1.20 2.00 -11.60
C GLU A 51 -2.46 2.10 -10.74
N GLY A 52 -2.39 1.64 -9.48
CA GLY A 52 -3.46 1.77 -8.49
C GLY A 52 -3.62 3.18 -7.95
N SER A 53 -4.65 3.39 -7.14
CA SER A 53 -4.95 4.67 -6.50
C SER A 53 -4.32 4.81 -5.11
N CYS A 54 -4.01 3.68 -4.46
CA CYS A 54 -3.29 3.63 -3.18
C CYS A 54 -2.74 2.23 -2.97
N PHE A 55 -1.54 2.11 -2.42
CA PHE A 55 -0.95 0.81 -2.06
C PHE A 55 -0.25 0.85 -0.71
N PRO A 56 -0.11 -0.32 -0.03
CA PRO A 56 0.55 -0.40 1.27
C PRO A 56 2.08 -0.34 1.12
N LEU A 57 2.73 0.26 2.11
CA LEU A 57 4.18 0.32 2.25
C LEU A 57 4.55 -0.57 3.45
N VAL A 58 5.08 -1.77 3.17
CA VAL A 58 5.43 -2.78 4.18
C VAL A 58 6.56 -3.70 3.69
N PRO A 59 7.55 -4.02 4.53
CA PRO A 59 7.70 -3.72 5.96
C PRO A 59 8.24 -2.31 6.23
N PHE A 60 8.57 -1.52 5.21
CA PHE A 60 9.03 -0.15 5.40
C PHE A 60 8.43 0.82 4.37
N ALA A 61 8.26 2.07 4.79
CA ALA A 61 7.86 3.18 3.94
C ALA A 61 9.10 3.91 3.40
N ASN A 62 8.93 4.59 2.24
CA ASN A 62 9.97 5.34 1.56
C ASN A 62 11.13 4.43 1.09
N ARG A 63 12.37 4.92 1.10
CA ARG A 63 13.52 4.27 0.48
C ARG A 63 14.62 3.92 1.46
N ILE A 64 15.31 2.80 1.22
CA ILE A 64 16.58 2.44 1.87
C ILE A 64 17.69 2.73 0.89
N ALA A 65 18.59 3.65 1.26
CA ALA A 65 19.69 4.10 0.42
C ALA A 65 20.57 2.91 -0.02
N PHE A 66 20.71 2.73 -1.33
CA PHE A 66 21.47 1.65 -1.96
C PHE A 66 21.14 0.24 -1.44
N GLY A 67 19.92 0.09 -0.86
CA GLY A 67 19.46 -1.19 -0.31
C GLY A 67 20.25 -1.69 0.90
N THR A 68 20.97 -0.83 1.61
CA THR A 68 21.83 -1.27 2.71
C THR A 68 21.56 -0.48 3.97
N PHE A 69 21.42 -1.17 5.10
CA PHE A 69 21.30 -0.55 6.42
C PHE A 69 21.88 -1.45 7.51
N SER A 70 22.14 -0.88 8.69
CA SER A 70 22.60 -1.63 9.86
C SER A 70 21.46 -1.81 10.86
N TRP A 71 21.31 -3.02 11.39
CA TRP A 71 20.36 -3.35 12.44
C TRP A 71 21.01 -4.28 13.46
N GLN A 72 21.07 -3.87 14.73
CA GLN A 72 21.65 -4.64 15.84
C GLN A 72 23.06 -5.21 15.51
N GLY A 73 23.94 -4.37 14.98
CA GLY A 73 25.31 -4.73 14.61
C GLY A 73 25.45 -5.58 13.32
N ARG A 74 24.35 -5.95 12.67
CA ARG A 74 24.34 -6.69 11.40
C ARG A 74 24.12 -5.75 10.22
N THR A 75 24.85 -5.92 9.14
CA THR A 75 24.59 -5.24 7.88
C THR A 75 23.59 -6.04 7.06
N ILE A 76 22.45 -5.42 6.77
CA ILE A 76 21.37 -5.99 5.93
C ILE A 76 21.52 -5.41 4.52
N ARG A 77 21.44 -6.29 3.51
CA ARG A 77 21.53 -5.92 2.10
C ARG A 77 20.29 -6.42 1.36
N LEU A 78 19.53 -5.49 0.80
CA LEU A 78 18.30 -5.75 0.07
C LEU A 78 18.57 -5.67 -1.44
N ARG A 79 17.93 -6.53 -2.22
CA ARG A 79 17.95 -6.46 -3.68
C ARG A 79 17.08 -5.31 -4.18
N ARG A 80 17.53 -4.66 -5.24
CA ARG A 80 16.74 -3.62 -5.92
C ARG A 80 15.37 -4.18 -6.32
N ASN A 81 14.33 -3.39 -6.14
CA ASN A 81 12.95 -3.78 -6.40
C ASN A 81 12.20 -2.82 -7.32
N PHE A 82 12.89 -1.85 -7.93
CA PHE A 82 12.27 -0.86 -8.80
C PHE A 82 13.20 -0.50 -9.97
N GLY A 83 13.22 -1.33 -11.01
CA GLY A 83 14.05 -1.13 -12.21
C GLY A 83 15.50 -0.75 -11.88
N ASP A 84 16.03 0.27 -12.55
CA ASP A 84 17.40 0.77 -12.36
C ASP A 84 17.53 1.76 -11.18
N HIS A 85 16.45 1.99 -10.42
CA HIS A 85 16.49 2.89 -9.29
C HIS A 85 17.52 2.42 -8.25
N PRO A 86 18.48 3.29 -7.81
CA PRO A 86 19.60 2.86 -6.98
C PRO A 86 19.19 2.42 -5.57
N HIS A 87 18.03 2.86 -5.10
CA HIS A 87 17.52 2.57 -3.77
C HIS A 87 16.43 1.50 -3.79
N VAL A 88 16.21 0.83 -2.65
CA VAL A 88 15.09 -0.10 -2.48
C VAL A 88 13.88 0.66 -1.92
N LEU A 89 12.71 0.47 -2.54
CA LEU A 89 11.50 1.23 -2.24
C LEU A 89 10.44 0.38 -1.54
N HIS A 90 9.88 0.91 -0.44
CA HIS A 90 8.59 0.50 0.13
C HIS A 90 8.45 -0.96 0.57
N GLY A 91 9.55 -1.73 0.63
CA GLY A 91 9.51 -3.16 0.90
C GLY A 91 8.90 -3.97 -0.24
N LYS A 92 8.37 -5.15 0.07
CA LYS A 92 7.84 -6.09 -0.94
C LYS A 92 6.32 -6.15 -1.00
N GLY A 93 5.63 -5.71 0.03
CA GLY A 93 4.17 -5.87 0.14
C GLY A 93 3.38 -5.27 -1.02
N TRP A 94 3.81 -4.13 -1.54
CA TRP A 94 3.16 -3.47 -2.68
C TRP A 94 3.34 -4.19 -4.03
N GLN A 95 4.31 -5.09 -4.13
CA GLN A 95 4.60 -5.89 -5.34
C GLN A 95 4.10 -7.34 -5.21
N SER A 96 3.58 -7.70 -4.05
CA SER A 96 3.17 -9.08 -3.75
C SER A 96 1.66 -9.25 -3.79
N PRO A 97 1.14 -10.43 -4.12
CA PRO A 97 -0.27 -10.73 -3.95
C PRO A 97 -0.63 -10.83 -2.47
N TRP A 98 -1.80 -10.33 -2.12
CA TRP A 98 -2.41 -10.45 -0.79
C TRP A 98 -3.57 -11.44 -0.85
N ARG A 99 -3.71 -12.27 0.17
CA ARG A 99 -4.83 -13.20 0.34
C ARG A 99 -6.00 -12.47 0.98
N VAL A 100 -7.22 -12.77 0.54
CA VAL A 100 -8.45 -12.29 1.17
C VAL A 100 -8.73 -13.18 2.38
N GLU A 101 -8.74 -12.60 3.58
CA GLU A 101 -9.09 -13.30 4.83
C GLU A 101 -10.60 -13.22 5.09
N SER A 102 -11.18 -12.05 4.85
CA SER A 102 -12.61 -11.83 4.99
C SER A 102 -13.09 -10.70 4.08
N GLU A 103 -14.34 -10.80 3.66
CA GLU A 103 -15.01 -9.81 2.83
C GLU A 103 -16.49 -9.76 3.20
N THR A 104 -17.01 -8.54 3.32
CA THR A 104 -18.43 -8.25 3.42
C THR A 104 -18.74 -7.09 2.50
N ARG A 105 -20.02 -6.65 2.44
CA ARG A 105 -20.40 -5.51 1.61
C ARG A 105 -19.60 -4.23 1.87
N ALA A 106 -19.18 -3.96 3.10
CA ALA A 106 -18.52 -2.70 3.48
C ALA A 106 -17.18 -2.88 4.21
N HIS A 107 -16.65 -4.10 4.22
CA HIS A 107 -15.43 -4.43 4.96
C HIS A 107 -14.65 -5.53 4.25
N ALA A 108 -13.31 -5.40 4.21
CA ALA A 108 -12.41 -6.46 3.78
C ALA A 108 -11.16 -6.50 4.63
N VAL A 109 -10.61 -7.69 4.81
CA VAL A 109 -9.29 -7.91 5.39
C VAL A 109 -8.44 -8.67 4.38
N LEU A 110 -7.28 -8.12 4.08
CA LEU A 110 -6.26 -8.77 3.27
C LEU A 110 -5.05 -9.11 4.11
N ARG A 111 -4.38 -10.21 3.79
CA ARG A 111 -3.16 -10.66 4.45
C ARG A 111 -2.05 -10.95 3.45
N TYR A 112 -0.83 -10.53 3.79
CA TYR A 112 0.42 -10.84 3.13
C TYR A 112 1.35 -11.55 4.10
N ASP A 113 1.81 -12.75 3.74
CA ASP A 113 2.78 -13.52 4.51
C ASP A 113 4.16 -13.40 3.84
N HIS A 114 5.16 -12.97 4.60
CA HIS A 114 6.54 -12.85 4.16
C HIS A 114 7.39 -13.93 4.81
N ASN A 115 8.04 -14.75 3.99
CA ASN A 115 9.10 -15.65 4.44
C ASN A 115 10.45 -14.93 4.36
N ALA A 116 11.36 -15.26 5.29
CA ALA A 116 12.69 -14.68 5.32
C ALA A 116 13.42 -14.82 3.97
N ASP A 117 13.99 -13.72 3.50
CA ASP A 117 14.83 -13.65 2.31
C ASP A 117 15.90 -12.56 2.51
N ASP A 118 16.09 -11.62 1.57
CA ASP A 118 16.95 -10.45 1.79
C ASP A 118 16.43 -9.52 2.90
N TRP A 119 15.09 -9.53 3.20
CA TRP A 119 14.52 -9.08 4.46
C TRP A 119 14.45 -10.27 5.43
N PRO A 120 15.39 -10.42 6.37
CA PRO A 120 15.65 -11.71 7.04
C PRO A 120 14.62 -12.08 8.12
N TRP A 121 13.64 -11.25 8.38
CA TRP A 121 12.63 -11.48 9.41
C TRP A 121 11.31 -11.92 8.78
N PRO A 122 10.85 -13.17 9.01
CA PRO A 122 9.50 -13.57 8.62
C PRO A 122 8.46 -12.75 9.40
N PHE A 123 7.39 -12.36 8.71
CA PHE A 123 6.27 -11.62 9.27
C PHE A 123 4.99 -11.88 8.49
N PHE A 124 3.87 -11.49 9.03
CA PHE A 124 2.70 -11.24 8.22
C PHE A 124 2.20 -9.81 8.39
N ALA A 125 1.57 -9.30 7.35
CA ALA A 125 0.92 -7.99 7.37
C ALA A 125 -0.55 -8.11 7.03
N GLU A 126 -1.39 -7.25 7.62
CA GLU A 126 -2.82 -7.21 7.38
C GLU A 126 -3.24 -5.79 7.01
N GLN A 127 -4.07 -5.70 5.97
CA GLN A 127 -4.79 -4.50 5.60
C GLN A 127 -6.27 -4.67 5.95
N LEU A 128 -6.82 -3.73 6.69
CA LEU A 128 -8.25 -3.67 6.96
C LEU A 128 -8.83 -2.45 6.24
N PHE A 129 -9.89 -2.71 5.48
CA PHE A 129 -10.67 -1.71 4.75
C PHE A 129 -12.07 -1.69 5.34
N LYS A 130 -12.55 -0.53 5.74
CA LYS A 130 -13.90 -0.35 6.27
C LYS A 130 -14.52 0.92 5.72
N LEU A 131 -15.62 0.77 4.98
CA LEU A 131 -16.49 1.87 4.61
C LEU A 131 -17.57 2.05 5.68
N LYS A 132 -17.80 3.31 6.10
CA LYS A 132 -18.89 3.66 6.98
C LYS A 132 -19.27 5.14 6.77
N ALA A 133 -20.54 5.39 6.50
CA ALA A 133 -21.10 6.74 6.31
C ALA A 133 -20.27 7.57 5.30
N GLY A 134 -19.89 6.96 4.17
CA GLY A 134 -19.09 7.59 3.12
C GLY A 134 -17.60 7.74 3.43
N ALA A 135 -17.15 7.41 4.63
CA ALA A 135 -15.74 7.47 5.02
C ALA A 135 -15.05 6.11 4.84
N LEU A 136 -13.80 6.12 4.37
CA LEU A 136 -12.93 4.95 4.32
C LEU A 136 -11.95 4.98 5.50
N ALA A 137 -12.02 3.98 6.37
CA ALA A 137 -10.98 3.71 7.36
C ALA A 137 -10.04 2.64 6.82
N LEU A 138 -8.74 2.95 6.76
CA LEU A 138 -7.66 2.03 6.41
C LEU A 138 -6.80 1.77 7.63
N ARG A 139 -6.48 0.49 7.86
CA ARG A 139 -5.49 0.08 8.86
C ARG A 139 -4.49 -0.86 8.21
N LEU A 140 -3.20 -0.62 8.44
CA LEU A 140 -2.12 -1.53 8.10
C LEU A 140 -1.45 -1.97 9.39
N ALA A 141 -1.35 -3.27 9.59
CA ALA A 141 -0.69 -3.88 10.75
C ALA A 141 0.36 -4.88 10.26
N ILE A 142 1.41 -5.07 11.06
CA ILE A 142 2.43 -6.08 10.83
C ILE A 142 2.67 -6.85 12.12
N THR A 143 2.81 -8.17 12.01
CA THR A 143 3.19 -9.05 13.11
C THR A 143 4.50 -9.73 12.76
N ASN A 144 5.53 -9.42 13.53
CA ASN A 144 6.81 -10.11 13.44
C ASN A 144 6.65 -11.54 13.96
N THR A 145 6.96 -12.53 13.14
CA THR A 145 6.91 -13.96 13.50
C THR A 145 8.31 -14.55 13.70
N SER A 146 9.36 -13.72 13.56
CA SER A 146 10.71 -14.15 13.87
C SER A 146 10.98 -14.12 15.39
N PRO A 147 11.97 -14.86 15.89
CA PRO A 147 12.40 -14.77 17.28
C PRO A 147 13.17 -13.49 17.59
N GLU A 148 13.60 -12.74 16.59
CA GLU A 148 14.41 -11.53 16.72
C GLU A 148 13.54 -10.28 16.52
N SER A 149 13.94 -9.15 17.08
CA SER A 149 13.31 -7.87 16.79
C SER A 149 13.59 -7.42 15.34
N MET A 150 12.58 -6.87 14.69
CA MET A 150 12.59 -6.44 13.32
C MET A 150 12.33 -4.92 13.22
N PRO A 151 13.08 -4.15 12.42
CA PRO A 151 12.76 -2.76 12.17
C PRO A 151 11.48 -2.64 11.31
N VAL A 152 10.63 -1.68 11.59
CA VAL A 152 9.36 -1.47 10.88
C VAL A 152 9.07 0.01 10.68
N SER A 153 8.58 0.36 9.47
CA SER A 153 8.05 1.67 9.14
C SER A 153 6.89 1.52 8.16
N LEU A 154 5.66 1.59 8.64
CA LEU A 154 4.47 1.35 7.81
C LEU A 154 3.89 2.63 7.21
N GLY A 155 3.23 2.50 6.06
CA GLY A 155 2.51 3.60 5.43
C GLY A 155 1.57 3.16 4.32
N PHE A 156 0.85 4.15 3.79
CA PHE A 156 0.09 4.04 2.55
C PHE A 156 0.59 5.07 1.55
N HIS A 157 0.49 4.75 0.27
CA HIS A 157 0.88 5.63 -0.83
C HIS A 157 -0.38 6.05 -1.63
N PRO A 158 -1.18 7.01 -1.13
CA PRO A 158 -2.37 7.46 -1.83
C PRO A 158 -2.01 8.43 -2.97
N PHE A 159 -2.77 8.33 -4.06
CA PHE A 159 -2.76 9.28 -5.15
C PHE A 159 -4.12 9.98 -5.21
N PHE A 160 -4.12 11.27 -4.99
CA PHE A 160 -5.33 12.09 -5.08
C PHE A 160 -5.48 12.66 -6.49
N PRO A 161 -6.73 12.96 -6.93
CA PRO A 161 -6.95 13.73 -8.16
C PRO A 161 -6.22 15.07 -8.08
N ARG A 162 -5.51 15.43 -9.15
CA ARG A 162 -4.74 16.67 -9.20
C ARG A 162 -5.30 17.60 -10.26
N LEU A 163 -5.97 18.66 -9.83
CA LEU A 163 -6.45 19.76 -10.66
C LEU A 163 -5.50 20.97 -10.50
N PRO A 164 -5.52 21.95 -11.41
CA PRO A 164 -4.68 23.15 -11.28
C PRO A 164 -4.86 23.92 -9.96
N SER A 165 -6.06 23.84 -9.38
CA SER A 165 -6.42 24.48 -8.11
C SER A 165 -6.23 23.60 -6.88
N THR A 166 -5.80 22.34 -7.04
CA THR A 166 -5.63 21.41 -5.90
C THR A 166 -4.54 21.92 -4.97
N ARG A 167 -4.85 21.99 -3.69
CA ARG A 167 -3.91 22.33 -2.62
C ARG A 167 -3.89 21.22 -1.59
N LEU A 168 -2.70 20.86 -1.13
CA LEU A 168 -2.48 19.97 0.02
C LEU A 168 -2.05 20.80 1.21
N THR A 169 -2.77 20.66 2.31
CA THR A 169 -2.37 21.23 3.61
C THR A 169 -2.16 20.09 4.59
N ALA A 170 -0.99 20.05 5.23
CA ALA A 170 -0.63 19.05 6.22
C ALA A 170 0.10 19.70 7.39
N SER A 171 -0.28 19.32 8.62
CA SER A 171 0.46 19.69 9.82
C SER A 171 1.51 18.62 10.08
N VAL A 172 2.77 18.93 9.79
CA VAL A 172 3.91 18.02 9.91
C VAL A 172 5.05 18.67 10.68
N ARG A 173 5.94 17.88 11.29
CA ARG A 173 7.11 18.41 12.00
C ARG A 173 8.22 18.88 11.04
N GLY A 174 8.23 18.36 9.83
CA GLY A 174 9.22 18.70 8.80
C GLY A 174 8.94 17.95 7.51
N VAL A 175 9.64 18.35 6.46
CA VAL A 175 9.59 17.72 5.14
C VAL A 175 11.00 17.32 4.74
N TRP A 176 11.19 16.07 4.34
CA TRP A 176 12.44 15.63 3.73
C TRP A 176 12.39 15.99 2.24
N LEU A 177 13.32 16.83 1.82
CA LEU A 177 13.51 17.14 0.40
C LEU A 177 14.66 16.27 -0.13
N SER A 178 14.56 15.83 -1.38
CA SER A 178 15.70 15.28 -2.10
C SER A 178 16.52 16.45 -2.65
N ASP A 179 17.82 16.44 -2.40
CA ASP A 179 18.72 17.30 -3.15
C ASP A 179 18.75 16.82 -4.61
N ASP A 180 18.76 17.76 -5.55
CA ASP A 180 18.84 17.47 -7.00
C ASP A 180 20.26 17.05 -7.41
N THR A 181 20.90 16.13 -6.63
CA THR A 181 22.23 15.58 -6.93
C THR A 181 22.18 14.10 -7.26
#